data_e969f1657f9052154e113e87129f5b86
#
_entry.id   e969f1657f9052154e113e87129f5b86
#
_cell.length_a   1.000
_cell.length_b   1.000
_cell.length_c   1.000
_cell.angle_alpha   90.00
_cell.angle_beta   90.00
_cell.angle_gamma   90.00
#
_symmetry.space_group_name_H-M   'P 1'
#
loop_
_entity.id
_entity.type
_entity.pdbx_description
1 polymer ?
#
loop_
_entity_poly.entity_id
_entity_poly.type
_entity_poly.pdbx_seq_one_letter_code
_entity_poly.pdbx_strand_id
1 'polypeptide(L)'
;MKHHFAILLILAFALPILHGADDAVLNLWSGKSYDFPGNGKWQIVAKHGRVLASGDGRIHFQLPALQAGAILEAYLKTGTEKRKLCFYSPRLFAGIPITALGLSLKYEKFLQNAGFIFKEKTRQDIVFSSYIADDFSGKIMFVFPGKEDFPLKLDGKWTTISLHRTKNSGCLSVLYDEKDKVLDNNGNGTYVKLKKNGRVVIVFSPDFDLKNIENVLLIKYIIENNIHNKGAEK
;
A
#
# COMPACT_ATOMS: atom_id res chain seq x y z
N MET A 1 42.89 -26.46 4.55
CA MET A 1 42.08 -25.52 5.36
C MET A 1 41.60 -24.38 4.46
N LYS A 2 40.34 -24.38 4.10
CA LYS A 2 39.73 -23.34 3.24
C LYS A 2 38.84 -22.49 4.14
N HIS A 3 39.24 -21.24 4.35
CA HIS A 3 38.44 -20.26 5.10
C HIS A 3 37.33 -19.69 4.18
N HIS A 4 36.07 -19.99 4.49
CA HIS A 4 34.93 -19.35 3.91
C HIS A 4 34.70 -18.03 4.66
N PHE A 5 35.03 -16.93 3.99
CA PHE A 5 34.58 -15.60 4.42
C PHE A 5 33.09 -15.43 4.01
N ALA A 6 32.22 -15.43 4.98
CA ALA A 6 30.84 -15.04 4.81
C ALA A 6 30.81 -13.51 4.76
N ILE A 7 30.56 -12.93 3.57
CA ILE A 7 30.32 -11.50 3.40
C ILE A 7 28.91 -11.25 3.83
N LEU A 8 28.75 -10.65 5.01
CA LEU A 8 27.46 -10.15 5.50
C LEU A 8 27.14 -8.86 4.75
N LEU A 9 26.29 -8.95 3.72
CA LEU A 9 25.82 -7.78 2.96
C LEU A 9 24.79 -7.03 3.80
N ILE A 10 25.27 -6.05 4.58
CA ILE A 10 24.41 -5.08 5.26
C ILE A 10 23.89 -4.12 4.19
N LEU A 11 22.67 -4.34 3.70
CA LEU A 11 21.92 -3.37 2.91
C LEU A 11 21.53 -2.21 3.83
N ALA A 12 22.42 -1.24 3.96
CA ALA A 12 22.08 0.06 4.50
C ALA A 12 21.16 0.75 3.48
N PHE A 13 19.86 0.72 3.72
CA PHE A 13 18.95 1.63 3.05
C PHE A 13 19.31 3.04 3.51
N ALA A 14 20.04 3.76 2.68
CA ALA A 14 20.25 5.19 2.82
C ALA A 14 18.89 5.88 2.64
N LEU A 15 18.18 6.09 3.75
CA LEU A 15 17.07 7.05 3.78
C LEU A 15 17.68 8.43 3.48
N PRO A 16 17.12 9.21 2.55
CA PRO A 16 17.60 10.55 2.31
C PRO A 16 17.54 11.34 3.61
N ILE A 17 18.66 11.91 4.01
CA ILE A 17 18.74 12.91 5.08
C ILE A 17 18.00 14.14 4.53
N LEU A 18 16.70 14.18 4.72
CA LEU A 18 15.87 15.36 4.47
C LEU A 18 16.12 16.34 5.62
N HIS A 19 17.10 17.21 5.42
CA HIS A 19 17.15 18.46 6.14
C HIS A 19 15.99 19.34 5.64
N GLY A 20 15.02 19.61 6.51
CA GLY A 20 14.01 20.63 6.30
C GLY A 20 12.66 20.15 5.77
N ALA A 21 11.93 19.37 6.59
CA ALA A 21 10.47 19.33 6.57
C ALA A 21 9.98 18.87 7.94
N ASP A 22 9.70 19.81 8.82
CA ASP A 22 9.24 19.57 10.21
C ASP A 22 7.91 18.82 10.32
N ASP A 23 7.21 18.54 9.20
CA ASP A 23 5.87 17.94 9.18
C ASP A 23 5.77 16.52 8.56
N ALA A 24 6.87 15.91 8.12
CA ALA A 24 6.81 14.60 7.51
C ALA A 24 6.48 13.50 8.54
N VAL A 25 5.29 12.91 8.41
CA VAL A 25 4.86 11.76 9.22
C VAL A 25 5.63 10.52 8.79
N LEU A 26 6.25 9.82 9.75
CA LEU A 26 6.86 8.52 9.48
C LEU A 26 5.85 7.41 9.78
N ASN A 27 5.44 6.69 8.74
CA ASN A 27 4.50 5.57 8.84
C ASN A 27 5.24 4.26 9.11
N LEU A 28 4.81 3.51 10.13
CA LEU A 28 5.51 2.35 10.66
C LEU A 28 4.51 1.21 10.95
N TRP A 29 4.95 -0.04 10.78
CA TRP A 29 4.20 -1.19 11.26
C TRP A 29 4.45 -1.42 12.74
N SER A 30 3.41 -1.61 13.53
CA SER A 30 3.56 -2.11 14.90
C SER A 30 4.03 -3.57 14.91
N GLY A 31 4.71 -3.98 15.97
CA GLY A 31 5.29 -5.33 16.09
C GLY A 31 6.62 -5.51 15.38
N LYS A 32 7.13 -4.51 14.65
CA LYS A 32 8.46 -4.54 14.02
C LYS A 32 9.49 -3.75 14.83
N SER A 33 10.75 -4.12 14.68
CA SER A 33 11.89 -3.36 15.22
C SER A 33 12.33 -2.30 14.22
N TYR A 34 12.72 -1.15 14.75
CA TYR A 34 13.18 -0.01 13.97
C TYR A 34 14.46 0.56 14.55
N ASP A 35 15.37 0.93 13.65
CA ASP A 35 16.64 1.56 13.95
C ASP A 35 16.75 2.89 13.22
N PHE A 36 17.01 3.97 13.96
CA PHE A 36 17.27 5.29 13.39
C PHE A 36 18.61 5.83 13.92
N PRO A 37 19.29 6.66 13.14
CA PRO A 37 20.41 7.42 13.66
C PRO A 37 19.94 8.35 14.76
N GLY A 38 20.72 8.52 15.81
CA GLY A 38 20.45 9.42 16.91
C GLY A 38 21.61 9.46 17.89
N ASN A 39 21.73 10.57 18.59
CA ASN A 39 22.71 10.82 19.64
C ASN A 39 22.01 11.45 20.83
N GLY A 40 22.21 10.88 22.02
CA GLY A 40 21.63 11.38 23.26
C GLY A 40 20.23 10.81 23.55
N LYS A 41 19.59 11.40 24.54
CA LYS A 41 18.30 10.88 25.06
C LYS A 41 17.17 11.05 24.06
N TRP A 42 16.38 9.99 23.90
CA TRP A 42 15.21 9.98 23.05
C TRP A 42 14.01 9.32 23.74
N GLN A 43 12.81 9.69 23.32
CA GLN A 43 11.55 9.10 23.81
C GLN A 43 10.55 9.00 22.67
N ILE A 44 9.77 7.90 22.65
CA ILE A 44 8.55 7.78 21.86
C ILE A 44 7.38 8.02 22.80
N VAL A 45 6.59 9.05 22.52
CA VAL A 45 5.50 9.49 23.38
C VAL A 45 4.20 9.44 22.57
N ALA A 46 3.22 8.67 23.04
CA ALA A 46 1.89 8.65 22.44
C ALA A 46 1.24 10.04 22.46
N LYS A 47 0.29 10.30 21.58
CA LYS A 47 -0.44 11.58 21.47
C LYS A 47 -0.99 12.07 22.84
N HIS A 48 -1.39 11.14 23.69
CA HIS A 48 -1.92 11.45 25.03
C HIS A 48 -0.86 11.53 26.13
N GLY A 49 0.42 11.63 25.78
CA GLY A 49 1.52 11.88 26.74
C GLY A 49 2.16 10.63 27.35
N ARG A 50 1.64 9.43 27.13
CA ARG A 50 2.26 8.18 27.64
C ARG A 50 3.56 7.90 26.90
N VAL A 51 4.66 7.68 27.64
CA VAL A 51 5.93 7.20 27.07
C VAL A 51 5.77 5.72 26.69
N LEU A 52 6.06 5.42 25.43
CA LEU A 52 5.97 4.06 24.85
C LEU A 52 7.34 3.38 24.82
N ALA A 53 8.39 4.15 24.58
CA ALA A 53 9.78 3.69 24.57
C ALA A 53 10.72 4.88 24.87
N SER A 54 11.90 4.60 25.39
CA SER A 54 12.95 5.60 25.64
C SER A 54 14.32 4.96 25.65
N GLY A 55 15.35 5.77 25.41
CA GLY A 55 16.72 5.31 25.42
C GLY A 55 17.71 6.47 25.33
N ASP A 56 19.00 6.11 25.16
CA ASP A 56 20.10 7.02 24.95
C ASP A 56 21.00 6.52 23.81
N GLY A 57 21.55 7.44 23.01
CA GLY A 57 22.35 7.12 21.83
C GLY A 57 21.51 6.72 20.61
N ARG A 58 21.84 5.61 19.95
CA ARG A 58 21.14 5.10 18.77
C ARG A 58 19.69 4.79 19.12
N ILE A 59 18.76 5.23 18.25
CA ILE A 59 17.32 5.03 18.45
C ILE A 59 16.96 3.61 17.96
N HIS A 60 16.82 2.68 18.91
CA HIS A 60 16.37 1.32 18.62
C HIS A 60 15.13 1.02 19.45
N PHE A 61 14.03 0.62 18.81
CA PHE A 61 12.81 0.27 19.52
C PHE A 61 11.96 -0.75 18.77
N GLN A 62 11.13 -1.44 19.53
CA GLN A 62 10.03 -2.27 19.04
C GLN A 62 8.80 -2.01 19.89
N LEU A 63 7.71 -1.57 19.27
CA LEU A 63 6.42 -1.52 19.94
C LEU A 63 5.67 -2.84 19.75
N PRO A 64 4.85 -3.26 20.72
CA PRO A 64 3.98 -4.42 20.57
C PRO A 64 3.08 -4.27 19.33
N ALA A 65 2.68 -5.39 18.74
CA ALA A 65 1.71 -5.37 17.65
C ALA A 65 0.37 -4.79 18.15
N LEU A 66 -0.16 -3.84 17.41
CA LEU A 66 -1.47 -3.26 17.69
C LEU A 66 -2.58 -4.25 17.36
N GLN A 67 -3.73 -4.09 18.02
CA GLN A 67 -4.95 -4.81 17.69
C GLN A 67 -5.32 -4.59 16.21
N ALA A 68 -6.04 -5.55 15.65
CA ALA A 68 -6.49 -5.50 14.26
C ALA A 68 -7.25 -4.19 13.96
N GLY A 69 -6.88 -3.52 12.87
CA GLY A 69 -7.43 -2.24 12.44
C GLY A 69 -6.95 -1.01 13.23
N ALA A 70 -6.20 -1.19 14.31
CA ALA A 70 -5.78 -0.07 15.17
C ALA A 70 -4.65 0.76 14.54
N ILE A 71 -4.68 2.06 14.83
CA ILE A 71 -3.66 3.05 14.47
C ILE A 71 -3.25 3.79 15.75
N LEU A 72 -1.96 4.01 15.95
CA LEU A 72 -1.42 4.74 17.10
C LEU A 72 -0.56 5.92 16.64
N GLU A 73 -1.00 7.13 16.96
CA GLU A 73 -0.19 8.34 16.76
C GLU A 73 0.75 8.56 17.93
N ALA A 74 2.01 8.83 17.63
CA ALA A 74 3.05 9.11 18.60
C ALA A 74 4.03 10.14 18.06
N TYR A 75 4.97 10.55 18.92
CA TYR A 75 6.03 11.48 18.59
C TYR A 75 7.36 10.91 19.07
N LEU A 76 8.33 10.87 18.18
CA LEU A 76 9.74 10.70 18.55
C LEU A 76 10.29 12.05 18.97
N LYS A 77 10.80 12.15 20.19
CA LYS A 77 11.44 13.33 20.76
C LYS A 77 12.92 13.04 20.94
N THR A 78 13.79 13.92 20.41
CA THR A 78 15.25 13.87 20.54
C THR A 78 15.75 15.27 20.84
N GLY A 79 16.15 15.54 22.09
CA GLY A 79 16.49 16.92 22.50
C GLY A 79 15.33 17.87 22.24
N THR A 80 15.54 18.85 21.35
CA THR A 80 14.52 19.84 20.95
C THR A 80 13.67 19.40 19.77
N GLU A 81 14.08 18.36 19.05
CA GLU A 81 13.37 17.89 17.86
C GLU A 81 12.18 17.00 18.21
N LYS A 82 11.13 17.12 17.40
CA LYS A 82 9.91 16.32 17.52
C LYS A 82 9.46 15.87 16.14
N ARG A 83 9.42 14.56 15.93
CA ARG A 83 8.96 13.95 14.66
C ARG A 83 7.69 13.15 14.88
N LYS A 84 6.68 13.36 14.04
CA LYS A 84 5.43 12.60 14.10
C LYS A 84 5.64 11.17 13.58
N LEU A 85 5.16 10.19 14.35
CA LEU A 85 5.13 8.77 14.01
C LEU A 85 3.68 8.31 13.94
N CYS A 86 3.39 7.40 13.02
CA CYS A 86 2.10 6.74 12.93
C CYS A 86 2.32 5.23 12.83
N PHE A 87 1.89 4.48 13.85
CA PHE A 87 2.02 3.03 13.89
C PHE A 87 0.72 2.38 13.46
N TYR A 88 0.80 1.45 12.53
CA TYR A 88 -0.33 0.72 11.98
C TYR A 88 -0.30 -0.75 12.39
N SER A 89 -1.47 -1.30 12.65
CA SER A 89 -1.63 -2.74 12.83
C SER A 89 -1.21 -3.49 11.57
N PRO A 90 -0.48 -4.62 11.68
CA PRO A 90 -0.25 -5.50 10.52
C PRO A 90 -1.54 -6.00 9.88
N ARG A 91 -2.63 -6.10 10.66
CA ARG A 91 -3.98 -6.46 10.20
C ARG A 91 -4.85 -5.23 9.99
N LEU A 92 -4.38 -4.30 9.17
CA LEU A 92 -5.00 -2.98 8.97
C LEU A 92 -6.42 -3.04 8.40
N PHE A 93 -6.71 -4.06 7.58
CA PHE A 93 -8.00 -4.25 6.90
C PHE A 93 -8.89 -5.32 7.58
N ALA A 94 -8.73 -5.50 8.88
CA ALA A 94 -9.45 -6.54 9.60
C ALA A 94 -10.97 -6.44 9.41
N GLY A 95 -11.55 -7.56 8.98
CA GLY A 95 -13.00 -7.67 8.81
C GLY A 95 -13.56 -7.18 7.47
N ILE A 96 -12.74 -6.59 6.58
CA ILE A 96 -13.22 -6.13 5.27
C ILE A 96 -13.39 -7.34 4.33
N PRO A 97 -14.61 -7.60 3.85
CA PRO A 97 -14.86 -8.69 2.92
C PRO A 97 -14.43 -8.31 1.49
N ILE A 98 -13.79 -9.25 0.80
CA ILE A 98 -13.31 -9.08 -0.57
C ILE A 98 -13.58 -10.30 -1.42
N THR A 99 -13.58 -10.12 -2.75
CA THR A 99 -13.48 -11.21 -3.73
C THR A 99 -12.10 -11.15 -4.38
N ALA A 100 -11.46 -12.31 -4.56
CA ALA A 100 -10.19 -12.45 -5.27
C ALA A 100 -10.40 -13.17 -6.60
N LEU A 101 -9.82 -12.64 -7.68
CA LEU A 101 -9.93 -13.19 -9.04
C LEU A 101 -8.53 -13.40 -9.64
N GLY A 102 -8.11 -14.67 -9.76
CA GLY A 102 -6.88 -15.04 -10.44
C GLY A 102 -5.59 -14.45 -9.84
N LEU A 103 -5.60 -14.07 -8.57
CA LEU A 103 -4.42 -13.55 -7.89
C LEU A 103 -3.35 -14.63 -7.72
N SER A 104 -2.08 -14.21 -7.73
CA SER A 104 -1.01 -15.09 -7.33
C SER A 104 -1.04 -15.35 -5.83
N LEU A 105 -0.53 -16.51 -5.40
CA LEU A 105 -0.43 -16.91 -3.99
C LEU A 105 0.26 -15.84 -3.12
N LYS A 106 1.22 -15.09 -3.68
CA LYS A 106 1.91 -13.99 -3.00
C LYS A 106 0.93 -12.90 -2.58
N TYR A 107 0.05 -12.47 -3.49
CA TYR A 107 -0.94 -11.42 -3.22
C TYR A 107 -2.04 -11.92 -2.29
N GLU A 108 -2.51 -13.14 -2.48
CA GLU A 108 -3.51 -13.74 -1.58
C GLU A 108 -3.02 -13.81 -0.14
N LYS A 109 -1.80 -14.32 0.08
CA LYS A 109 -1.19 -14.36 1.42
C LYS A 109 -1.04 -12.96 2.03
N PHE A 110 -0.67 -11.97 1.21
CA PHE A 110 -0.59 -10.60 1.69
C PHE A 110 -1.96 -10.11 2.17
N LEU A 111 -3.01 -10.25 1.36
CA LEU A 111 -4.36 -9.79 1.69
C LEU A 111 -4.91 -10.50 2.95
N GLN A 112 -4.67 -11.80 3.09
CA GLN A 112 -5.03 -12.56 4.29
C GLN A 112 -4.32 -12.02 5.54
N ASN A 113 -3.00 -11.81 5.46
CA ASN A 113 -2.20 -11.28 6.56
C ASN A 113 -2.61 -9.85 6.92
N ALA A 114 -3.00 -9.04 5.94
CA ALA A 114 -3.52 -7.69 6.14
C ALA A 114 -4.92 -7.65 6.78
N GLY A 115 -5.58 -8.81 6.92
CA GLY A 115 -6.84 -8.98 7.64
C GLY A 115 -8.10 -9.00 6.79
N PHE A 116 -7.99 -8.99 5.46
CA PHE A 116 -9.14 -9.14 4.57
C PHE A 116 -9.82 -10.51 4.74
N ILE A 117 -11.14 -10.53 4.57
CA ILE A 117 -11.95 -11.75 4.59
C ILE A 117 -12.30 -12.12 3.16
N PHE A 118 -11.77 -13.25 2.69
CA PHE A 118 -12.10 -13.79 1.37
C PHE A 118 -13.51 -14.36 1.39
N LYS A 119 -14.34 -13.91 0.44
CA LYS A 119 -15.68 -14.42 0.21
C LYS A 119 -15.78 -15.01 -1.19
N GLU A 120 -16.23 -16.24 -1.26
CA GLU A 120 -16.49 -16.88 -2.52
C GLU A 120 -17.75 -16.31 -3.18
N LYS A 121 -17.66 -15.98 -4.47
CA LYS A 121 -18.75 -15.69 -5.43
C LYS A 121 -19.86 -14.71 -5.00
N THR A 122 -19.74 -14.04 -3.85
CA THR A 122 -20.74 -13.06 -3.45
C THR A 122 -20.35 -11.69 -3.98
N ARG A 123 -21.36 -10.84 -4.21
CA ARG A 123 -21.19 -9.45 -4.68
C ARG A 123 -20.50 -8.60 -3.61
N GLN A 124 -19.18 -8.70 -3.51
CA GLN A 124 -18.43 -7.83 -2.63
C GLN A 124 -18.17 -6.50 -3.30
N ASP A 125 -18.20 -5.43 -2.51
CA ASP A 125 -17.91 -4.07 -3.00
C ASP A 125 -16.46 -3.94 -3.48
N ILE A 126 -15.55 -4.76 -2.93
CA ILE A 126 -14.11 -4.73 -3.22
C ILE A 126 -13.70 -6.03 -3.89
N VAL A 127 -13.07 -5.90 -5.06
CA VAL A 127 -12.51 -7.00 -5.82
C VAL A 127 -11.01 -6.77 -5.99
N PHE A 128 -10.20 -7.79 -5.73
CA PHE A 128 -8.78 -7.84 -6.06
C PHE A 128 -8.55 -8.82 -7.18
N SER A 129 -7.81 -8.44 -8.22
CA SER A 129 -7.67 -9.26 -9.42
C SER A 129 -6.27 -9.13 -10.04
N SER A 130 -5.88 -10.12 -10.86
CA SER A 130 -4.72 -10.03 -11.76
C SER A 130 -5.08 -9.56 -13.18
N TYR A 131 -6.37 -9.35 -13.46
CA TYR A 131 -6.89 -8.91 -14.75
C TYR A 131 -8.10 -7.99 -14.58
N ILE A 132 -8.47 -7.26 -15.62
CA ILE A 132 -9.71 -6.49 -15.62
C ILE A 132 -10.84 -7.40 -16.12
N ALA A 133 -11.86 -7.59 -15.28
CA ALA A 133 -13.09 -8.29 -15.64
C ALA A 133 -14.18 -7.26 -15.95
N ASP A 134 -14.89 -7.46 -17.04
CA ASP A 134 -15.99 -6.62 -17.48
C ASP A 134 -17.23 -6.76 -16.59
N ASP A 135 -17.45 -7.97 -16.15
CA ASP A 135 -18.63 -8.46 -15.44
C ASP A 135 -18.49 -8.45 -13.91
N PHE A 136 -17.45 -7.80 -13.35
CA PHE A 136 -17.34 -7.74 -11.90
C PHE A 136 -18.48 -6.92 -11.29
N SER A 137 -19.05 -7.42 -10.20
CA SER A 137 -20.22 -6.84 -9.55
C SER A 137 -19.88 -5.82 -8.46
N GLY A 138 -18.62 -5.66 -8.10
CA GLY A 138 -18.15 -4.76 -7.04
C GLY A 138 -18.22 -3.26 -7.42
N LYS A 139 -18.03 -2.40 -6.43
CA LYS A 139 -17.88 -0.95 -6.62
C LYS A 139 -16.48 -0.57 -7.09
N ILE A 140 -15.47 -1.30 -6.59
CA ILE A 140 -14.07 -1.04 -6.89
C ILE A 140 -13.33 -2.34 -7.15
N MET A 141 -12.49 -2.33 -8.18
CA MET A 141 -11.56 -3.40 -8.50
C MET A 141 -10.12 -2.89 -8.40
N PHE A 142 -9.30 -3.60 -7.66
CA PHE A 142 -7.85 -3.42 -7.61
C PHE A 142 -7.18 -4.47 -8.47
N VAL A 143 -6.41 -4.05 -9.46
CA VAL A 143 -5.72 -4.93 -10.39
C VAL A 143 -4.22 -4.89 -10.15
N PHE A 144 -3.63 -6.07 -9.93
CA PHE A 144 -2.19 -6.29 -9.80
C PHE A 144 -1.69 -7.06 -11.03
N PRO A 145 -1.30 -6.38 -12.10
CA PRO A 145 -1.08 -7.04 -13.40
C PRO A 145 0.18 -7.91 -13.43
N GLY A 146 1.09 -7.81 -12.48
CA GLY A 146 2.33 -8.60 -12.44
C GLY A 146 3.33 -8.29 -13.57
N LYS A 147 2.90 -7.72 -14.69
CA LYS A 147 3.70 -7.27 -15.84
C LYS A 147 2.97 -6.16 -16.59
N GLU A 148 3.64 -5.49 -17.50
CA GLU A 148 3.06 -4.37 -18.27
C GLU A 148 1.89 -4.80 -19.16
N ASP A 149 2.00 -5.97 -19.80
CA ASP A 149 0.91 -6.54 -20.58
C ASP A 149 0.10 -7.50 -19.73
N PHE A 150 -1.22 -7.29 -19.62
CA PHE A 150 -2.09 -8.09 -18.78
C PHE A 150 -3.49 -8.28 -19.39
N PRO A 151 -4.23 -9.32 -18.95
CA PRO A 151 -5.50 -9.66 -19.54
C PRO A 151 -6.62 -8.66 -19.21
N LEU A 152 -7.45 -8.39 -20.21
CA LEU A 152 -8.75 -7.74 -20.09
C LEU A 152 -9.82 -8.69 -20.63
N LYS A 153 -10.89 -8.89 -19.88
CA LYS A 153 -12.05 -9.67 -20.31
C LYS A 153 -13.21 -8.73 -20.65
N LEU A 154 -13.58 -8.66 -21.91
CA LEU A 154 -14.70 -7.85 -22.41
C LEU A 154 -15.72 -8.75 -23.11
N ASP A 155 -16.99 -8.67 -22.75
CA ASP A 155 -18.08 -9.46 -23.34
C ASP A 155 -17.73 -10.95 -23.47
N GLY A 156 -17.11 -11.52 -22.44
CA GLY A 156 -16.65 -12.89 -22.40
C GLY A 156 -15.37 -13.20 -23.19
N LYS A 157 -14.84 -12.26 -23.97
CA LYS A 157 -13.61 -12.42 -24.75
C LYS A 157 -12.40 -11.91 -24.00
N TRP A 158 -11.28 -12.61 -24.14
CA TRP A 158 -10.01 -12.19 -23.59
C TRP A 158 -9.23 -11.39 -24.61
N THR A 159 -8.66 -10.28 -24.18
CA THR A 159 -7.71 -9.47 -24.93
C THR A 159 -6.56 -9.03 -24.01
N THR A 160 -5.52 -8.48 -24.58
CA THR A 160 -4.39 -7.94 -23.82
C THR A 160 -4.45 -6.43 -23.85
N ILE A 161 -4.17 -5.82 -22.70
CA ILE A 161 -3.97 -4.38 -22.56
C ILE A 161 -2.56 -4.12 -22.03
N SER A 162 -2.01 -2.96 -22.36
CA SER A 162 -0.64 -2.60 -21.98
C SER A 162 -0.62 -1.37 -21.10
N LEU A 163 0.22 -1.40 -20.06
CA LEU A 163 0.57 -0.23 -19.25
C LEU A 163 1.76 0.49 -19.87
N HIS A 164 1.60 1.79 -20.10
CA HIS A 164 2.67 2.64 -20.61
C HIS A 164 3.02 3.74 -19.61
N ARG A 165 4.31 4.00 -19.44
CA ARG A 165 4.80 5.20 -18.77
C ARG A 165 5.11 6.26 -19.82
N THR A 166 4.53 7.44 -19.66
CA THR A 166 4.90 8.59 -20.49
C THR A 166 6.31 9.03 -20.13
N LYS A 167 7.16 9.20 -21.14
CA LYS A 167 8.59 9.55 -20.95
C LYS A 167 8.81 10.87 -20.18
N ASN A 168 7.89 11.82 -20.31
CA ASN A 168 8.04 13.16 -19.76
C ASN A 168 7.46 13.37 -18.37
N SER A 169 6.43 12.60 -17.98
CA SER A 169 5.73 12.80 -16.71
C SER A 169 5.79 11.58 -15.77
N GLY A 170 6.29 10.44 -16.25
CA GLY A 170 6.25 9.19 -15.52
C GLY A 170 4.83 8.66 -15.23
N CYS A 171 3.80 9.33 -15.76
CA CYS A 171 2.41 8.90 -15.57
C CYS A 171 2.15 7.57 -16.26
N LEU A 172 1.37 6.71 -15.60
CA LEU A 172 0.88 5.48 -16.20
C LEU A 172 -0.35 5.76 -17.06
N SER A 173 -0.45 5.08 -18.19
CA SER A 173 -1.65 5.02 -19.02
C SER A 173 -1.94 3.58 -19.43
N VAL A 174 -3.20 3.29 -19.73
CA VAL A 174 -3.64 1.98 -20.23
C VAL A 174 -4.00 2.14 -21.68
N LEU A 175 -3.32 1.41 -22.55
CA LEU A 175 -3.61 1.35 -23.99
C LEU A 175 -4.35 0.04 -24.29
N TYR A 176 -5.43 0.18 -25.03
CA TYR A 176 -6.27 -0.92 -25.47
C TYR A 176 -6.13 -1.09 -26.99
N ASP A 177 -5.86 -2.31 -27.43
CA ASP A 177 -5.40 -2.61 -28.80
C ASP A 177 -6.53 -2.57 -29.87
N GLU A 178 -7.77 -2.26 -29.54
CA GLU A 178 -8.79 -2.07 -30.56
C GLU A 178 -8.96 -0.58 -30.90
N LYS A 179 -8.15 -0.12 -31.85
CA LYS A 179 -8.30 1.17 -32.54
C LYS A 179 -8.46 2.36 -31.57
N ASP A 180 -7.43 2.62 -30.80
CA ASP A 180 -7.24 3.88 -30.05
C ASP A 180 -8.34 4.27 -29.04
N LYS A 181 -9.09 3.34 -28.55
CA LYS A 181 -10.00 3.60 -27.42
C LYS A 181 -9.20 3.65 -26.13
N VAL A 182 -8.67 4.82 -25.82
CA VAL A 182 -8.19 5.14 -24.48
C VAL A 182 -9.37 4.95 -23.53
N LEU A 183 -9.26 4.01 -22.59
CA LEU A 183 -10.13 4.00 -21.43
C LEU A 183 -9.89 5.32 -20.70
N ASP A 184 -10.96 6.03 -20.30
CA ASP A 184 -10.84 7.27 -19.53
C ASP A 184 -9.99 6.98 -18.29
N ASN A 185 -8.72 7.44 -18.31
CA ASN A 185 -7.75 7.11 -17.30
C ASN A 185 -7.18 8.39 -16.68
N ASN A 186 -7.09 8.39 -15.37
CA ASN A 186 -6.34 9.36 -14.60
C ASN A 186 -5.17 8.63 -13.94
N GLY A 187 -3.99 8.67 -14.59
CA GLY A 187 -2.79 7.97 -14.15
C GLY A 187 -1.86 8.87 -13.35
N ASN A 188 -1.19 8.27 -12.37
CA ASN A 188 0.03 8.78 -11.75
C ASN A 188 1.13 7.72 -11.89
N GLY A 189 2.31 7.96 -11.36
CA GLY A 189 3.41 6.98 -11.48
C GLY A 189 3.17 5.63 -10.78
N THR A 190 2.12 5.50 -9.96
CA THR A 190 1.86 4.34 -9.09
C THR A 190 0.68 3.51 -9.57
N TYR A 191 -0.36 4.15 -10.10
CA TYR A 191 -1.58 3.48 -10.57
C TYR A 191 -2.30 4.28 -11.65
N VAL A 192 -3.20 3.61 -12.35
CA VAL A 192 -4.19 4.21 -13.26
C VAL A 192 -5.57 3.99 -12.66
N LYS A 193 -6.38 5.04 -12.62
CA LYS A 193 -7.80 4.97 -12.25
C LYS A 193 -8.65 4.98 -13.51
N LEU A 194 -9.40 3.93 -13.71
CA LEU A 194 -10.36 3.79 -14.80
C LEU A 194 -11.78 3.87 -14.26
N LYS A 195 -12.70 4.44 -15.04
CA LYS A 195 -14.14 4.35 -14.77
C LYS A 195 -14.79 3.49 -15.85
N LYS A 196 -15.53 2.47 -15.42
CA LYS A 196 -16.26 1.58 -16.33
C LYS A 196 -17.64 1.28 -15.74
N ASN A 197 -18.72 1.63 -16.46
CA ASN A 197 -20.10 1.38 -16.04
C ASN A 197 -20.40 1.86 -14.60
N GLY A 198 -19.95 3.07 -14.24
CA GLY A 198 -20.10 3.62 -12.89
C GLY A 198 -19.25 2.98 -11.80
N ARG A 199 -18.36 2.03 -12.16
CA ARG A 199 -17.44 1.33 -11.27
C ARG A 199 -16.04 1.90 -11.40
N VAL A 200 -15.25 1.76 -10.35
CA VAL A 200 -13.86 2.21 -10.30
C VAL A 200 -12.93 1.00 -10.46
N VAL A 201 -11.99 1.09 -11.39
CA VAL A 201 -10.90 0.13 -11.54
C VAL A 201 -9.58 0.84 -11.31
N ILE A 202 -8.79 0.33 -10.38
CA ILE A 202 -7.45 0.82 -10.05
C ILE A 202 -6.46 -0.23 -10.54
N VAL A 203 -5.67 0.11 -11.53
CA VAL A 203 -4.61 -0.75 -12.06
C VAL A 203 -3.29 -0.25 -11.53
N PHE A 204 -2.65 -1.03 -10.67
CA PHE A 204 -1.35 -0.69 -10.12
C PHE A 204 -0.22 -0.94 -11.12
N SER A 205 0.87 -0.21 -10.95
CA SER A 205 2.12 -0.51 -11.67
C SER A 205 2.62 -1.93 -11.32
N PRO A 206 3.27 -2.65 -12.25
CA PRO A 206 3.84 -3.97 -11.98
C PRO A 206 4.89 -3.99 -10.87
N ASP A 207 5.56 -2.86 -10.62
CA ASP A 207 6.53 -2.64 -9.56
C ASP A 207 5.89 -2.21 -8.22
N PHE A 208 4.55 -2.20 -8.12
CA PHE A 208 3.85 -1.84 -6.90
C PHE A 208 4.15 -2.85 -5.78
N ASP A 209 4.92 -2.40 -4.78
CA ASP A 209 5.37 -3.26 -3.69
C ASP A 209 4.46 -3.13 -2.45
N LEU A 210 3.76 -4.22 -2.14
CA LEU A 210 2.91 -4.32 -0.95
C LEU A 210 3.70 -4.45 0.37
N LYS A 211 5.02 -4.58 0.32
CA LYS A 211 5.87 -4.48 1.53
C LYS A 211 6.06 -3.03 1.97
N ASN A 212 5.94 -2.09 1.05
CA ASN A 212 5.99 -0.68 1.35
C ASN A 212 4.67 -0.25 2.02
N ILE A 213 4.77 0.28 3.24
CA ILE A 213 3.62 0.72 4.03
C ILE A 213 2.82 1.82 3.32
N GLU A 214 3.46 2.74 2.61
CA GLU A 214 2.80 3.82 1.88
C GLU A 214 1.87 3.27 0.79
N ASN A 215 2.29 2.21 0.10
CA ASN A 215 1.47 1.54 -0.90
C ASN A 215 0.24 0.86 -0.26
N VAL A 216 0.39 0.31 0.93
CA VAL A 216 -0.73 -0.30 1.67
C VAL A 216 -1.70 0.77 2.17
N LEU A 217 -1.18 1.91 2.64
CA LEU A 217 -1.98 3.06 3.05
C LEU A 217 -2.72 3.70 1.87
N LEU A 218 -2.12 3.70 0.67
CA LEU A 218 -2.78 4.12 -0.55
C LEU A 218 -4.02 3.25 -0.84
N ILE A 219 -3.92 1.92 -0.73
CA ILE A 219 -5.08 1.02 -0.88
C ILE A 219 -6.16 1.37 0.15
N LYS A 220 -5.78 1.58 1.41
CA LYS A 220 -6.71 1.98 2.48
C LYS A 220 -7.43 3.27 2.13
N TYR A 221 -6.70 4.31 1.75
CA TYR A 221 -7.24 5.61 1.34
C TYR A 221 -8.23 5.47 0.17
N ILE A 222 -7.88 4.68 -0.85
CA ILE A 222 -8.76 4.46 -2.00
C ILE A 222 -10.05 3.74 -1.59
N ILE A 223 -9.97 2.73 -0.71
CA ILE A 223 -11.15 2.01 -0.18
C ILE A 223 -12.07 2.99 0.56
N GLU A 224 -11.53 3.76 1.49
CA GLU A 224 -12.31 4.70 2.31
C GLU A 224 -13.04 5.74 1.46
N ASN A 225 -12.36 6.32 0.47
CA ASN A 225 -12.95 7.35 -0.38
C ASN A 225 -13.98 6.85 -1.40
N ASN A 226 -13.94 5.58 -1.79
CA ASN A 226 -14.85 5.05 -2.80
C ASN A 226 -16.01 4.23 -2.21
N ILE A 227 -15.90 3.77 -0.97
CA ILE A 227 -16.93 2.92 -0.35
C ILE A 227 -17.74 3.68 0.70
N HIS A 228 -17.10 4.55 1.49
CA HIS A 228 -17.75 5.24 2.61
C HIS A 228 -18.34 6.61 2.25
N ASN A 229 -17.90 7.26 1.17
CA ASN A 229 -18.34 8.63 0.81
C ASN A 229 -19.71 8.74 0.14
N LYS A 230 -20.57 7.71 0.10
CA LYS A 230 -21.94 7.82 -0.43
C LYS A 230 -22.96 8.40 0.56
N GLY A 231 -22.53 8.92 1.71
CA GLY A 231 -23.43 9.52 2.70
C GLY A 231 -23.59 11.04 2.64
N ALA A 232 -22.86 11.74 1.74
CA ALA A 232 -22.84 13.22 1.70
C ALA A 232 -23.53 13.86 0.49
N GLU A 233 -24.10 13.05 -0.42
CA GLU A 233 -24.94 13.59 -1.50
C GLU A 233 -26.42 13.26 -1.22
N LYS A 234 -27.04 14.03 -0.37
CA LYS A 234 -28.50 14.23 -0.28
C LYS A 234 -28.79 15.70 -0.05
#